data_ef3d6da8b745d2b49beb30c0002db95f
#
_entry.id   ef3d6da8b745d2b49beb30c0002db95f
#
_cell.length_a   1.000
_cell.length_b   1.000
_cell.length_c   1.000
_cell.angle_alpha   90.00
_cell.angle_beta   90.00
_cell.angle_gamma   90.00
#
_symmetry.space_group_name_H-M   'P 1'
#
loop_
_entity.id
_entity.type
_entity.pdbx_description
1 polymer ?
#
loop_
_entity_poly.entity_id
_entity_poly.type
_entity_poly.pdbx_seq_one_letter_code
_entity_poly.pdbx_strand_id
1 'polypeptide(L)'
;MASPGRSATDDIVSTIMGRWATAFSKLDAKALALLYSRNAFFFGSNPTFYRGNDGVQAYFEGLPRWQSPSVPFTDVRTAQAAVDVINVAGTASFTVEEDAEPLVVKITWVIIREDGEWRIVNHHVSSKTPLIQQ
;
A
#
# COMPACT_ATOMS: atom_id res chain seq x y z
N MET A 1 -10.71 16.09 13.49
CA MET A 1 -9.89 16.05 14.71
C MET A 1 -9.35 14.64 14.92
N ALA A 2 -8.08 14.52 15.21
CA ALA A 2 -7.49 13.21 15.49
C ALA A 2 -8.03 12.63 16.80
N SER A 3 -8.20 11.30 16.86
CA SER A 3 -8.61 10.60 18.09
C SER A 3 -7.51 10.73 19.15
N PRO A 4 -7.87 10.68 20.44
CA PRO A 4 -6.84 10.65 21.49
C PRO A 4 -5.83 9.53 21.25
N GLY A 5 -4.54 9.83 21.33
CA GLY A 5 -3.46 8.89 21.09
C GLY A 5 -3.06 8.72 19.63
N ARG A 6 -3.76 9.37 18.70
CA ARG A 6 -3.39 9.34 17.28
C ARG A 6 -2.73 10.64 16.87
N SER A 7 -1.67 10.54 16.08
CA SER A 7 -0.98 11.69 15.52
C SER A 7 -1.58 12.09 14.17
N ALA A 8 -1.23 13.30 13.71
CA ALA A 8 -1.58 13.72 12.36
C ALA A 8 -0.98 12.79 11.30
N THR A 9 0.23 12.27 11.57
CA THR A 9 0.89 11.29 10.70
C THR A 9 0.07 10.02 10.58
N ASP A 10 -0.46 9.49 11.69
CA ASP A 10 -1.32 8.32 11.68
C ASP A 10 -2.59 8.56 10.86
N ASP A 11 -3.17 9.75 10.96
CA ASP A 11 -4.38 10.09 10.20
C ASP A 11 -4.12 10.15 8.70
N ILE A 12 -2.96 10.70 8.29
CA ILE A 12 -2.55 10.74 6.89
C ILE A 12 -2.44 9.32 6.34
N VAL A 13 -1.73 8.46 7.04
CA VAL A 13 -1.50 7.08 6.62
C VAL A 13 -2.82 6.31 6.57
N SER A 14 -3.65 6.46 7.59
CA SER A 14 -4.95 5.80 7.67
C SER A 14 -5.85 6.20 6.50
N THR A 15 -5.83 7.48 6.12
CA THR A 15 -6.60 7.99 4.98
C THR A 15 -6.14 7.34 3.67
N ILE A 16 -4.83 7.27 3.46
CA ILE A 16 -4.26 6.65 2.26
C ILE A 16 -4.59 5.17 2.21
N MET A 17 -4.44 4.46 3.33
CA MET A 17 -4.77 3.04 3.41
C MET A 17 -6.24 2.78 3.14
N GLY A 18 -7.13 3.64 3.64
CA GLY A 18 -8.56 3.53 3.37
C GLY A 18 -8.89 3.69 1.89
N ARG A 19 -8.28 4.68 1.24
CA ARG A 19 -8.45 4.88 -0.21
C ARG A 19 -7.88 3.72 -1.00
N TRP A 20 -6.73 3.22 -0.57
CA TRP A 20 -6.07 2.08 -1.20
C TRP A 20 -6.97 0.84 -1.14
N ALA A 21 -7.48 0.52 0.04
CA ALA A 21 -8.36 -0.64 0.24
C ALA A 21 -9.64 -0.52 -0.59
N THR A 22 -10.25 0.66 -0.64
CA THR A 22 -11.46 0.90 -1.42
C THR A 22 -11.19 0.70 -2.92
N ALA A 23 -10.11 1.29 -3.44
CA ALA A 23 -9.76 1.16 -4.85
C ALA A 23 -9.40 -0.29 -5.19
N PHE A 24 -8.69 -0.98 -4.32
CA PHE A 24 -8.34 -2.39 -4.51
C PHE A 24 -9.58 -3.28 -4.57
N SER A 25 -10.57 -3.03 -3.69
CA SER A 25 -11.80 -3.83 -3.67
C SER A 25 -12.60 -3.72 -4.97
N LYS A 26 -12.38 -2.64 -5.73
CA LYS A 26 -13.00 -2.42 -7.03
C LYS A 26 -12.07 -2.75 -8.19
N LEU A 27 -10.84 -3.16 -7.90
CA LEU A 27 -9.77 -3.36 -8.87
C LEU A 27 -9.61 -2.14 -9.79
N ASP A 28 -9.71 -0.96 -9.19
CA ASP A 28 -9.61 0.32 -9.88
C ASP A 28 -8.13 0.73 -9.96
N ALA A 29 -7.46 0.25 -11.01
CA ALA A 29 -6.03 0.48 -11.20
C ALA A 29 -5.67 1.97 -11.29
N LYS A 30 -6.51 2.76 -11.92
CA LYS A 30 -6.28 4.19 -12.06
C LYS A 30 -6.37 4.90 -10.71
N ALA A 31 -7.37 4.57 -9.91
CA ALA A 31 -7.52 5.15 -8.57
C ALA A 31 -6.35 4.76 -7.68
N LEU A 32 -5.88 3.51 -7.76
CA LEU A 32 -4.71 3.06 -7.02
C LEU A 32 -3.47 3.85 -7.45
N ALA A 33 -3.25 3.99 -8.76
CA ALA A 33 -2.09 4.71 -9.28
C ALA A 33 -2.04 6.17 -8.81
N LEU A 34 -3.19 6.80 -8.63
CA LEU A 34 -3.26 8.20 -8.16
C LEU A 34 -2.76 8.37 -6.72
N LEU A 35 -2.65 7.29 -5.95
CA LEU A 35 -2.09 7.35 -4.60
C LEU A 35 -0.56 7.32 -4.59
N TYR A 36 0.05 7.11 -5.74
CA TYR A 36 1.51 6.97 -5.88
C TYR A 36 2.13 8.20 -6.52
N SER A 37 3.37 8.47 -6.13
CA SER A 37 4.17 9.55 -6.71
C SER A 37 4.51 9.24 -8.18
N ARG A 38 4.66 10.29 -8.98
CA ARG A 38 5.19 10.14 -10.35
C ARG A 38 6.60 9.53 -10.36
N ASN A 39 7.29 9.56 -9.22
CA ASN A 39 8.62 8.98 -9.06
C ASN A 39 8.61 7.71 -8.21
N ALA A 40 7.45 7.06 -8.09
CA ALA A 40 7.32 5.88 -7.23
C ALA A 40 8.15 4.71 -7.73
N PHE A 41 8.71 3.96 -6.78
CA PHE A 41 9.28 2.64 -7.00
C PHE A 41 8.32 1.63 -6.38
N PHE A 42 8.01 0.58 -7.13
CA PHE A 42 7.01 -0.40 -6.73
C PHE A 42 7.53 -1.82 -6.96
N PHE A 43 7.76 -2.54 -5.86
CA PHE A 43 7.95 -3.98 -5.86
C PHE A 43 6.73 -4.60 -5.21
N GLY A 44 5.87 -5.22 -6.01
CA GLY A 44 4.70 -5.93 -5.52
C GLY A 44 5.00 -7.40 -5.26
N SER A 45 4.01 -8.23 -5.48
CA SER A 45 4.10 -9.67 -5.22
C SER A 45 4.90 -10.44 -6.29
N ASN A 46 5.09 -9.88 -7.47
CA ASN A 46 5.90 -10.52 -8.52
C ASN A 46 7.30 -9.88 -8.54
N PRO A 47 8.29 -10.51 -9.20
CA PRO A 47 9.66 -10.00 -9.20
C PRO A 47 9.90 -8.79 -10.09
N THR A 48 8.89 -8.35 -10.85
CA THR A 48 9.03 -7.22 -11.76
C THR A 48 9.07 -5.90 -11.00
N PHE A 49 9.96 -5.02 -11.42
CA PHE A 49 10.06 -3.68 -10.87
C PHE A 49 9.23 -2.71 -11.71
N TYR A 50 8.38 -1.93 -11.04
CA TYR A 50 7.52 -0.93 -11.71
C TYR A 50 7.89 0.47 -11.22
N ARG A 51 7.72 1.46 -12.09
CA ARG A 51 8.11 2.83 -11.82
C ARG A 51 6.98 3.81 -12.17
N GLY A 52 6.78 4.79 -11.27
CA GLY A 52 5.83 5.88 -11.49
C GLY A 52 4.37 5.44 -11.48
N ASN A 53 3.49 6.40 -11.68
CA ASN A 53 2.04 6.13 -11.70
C ASN A 53 1.66 5.16 -12.80
N ASP A 54 2.25 5.33 -13.99
CA ASP A 54 1.94 4.47 -15.14
C ASP A 54 2.35 3.03 -14.87
N GLY A 55 3.51 2.83 -14.24
CA GLY A 55 3.97 1.50 -13.87
C GLY A 55 3.06 0.84 -12.84
N VAL A 56 2.65 1.60 -11.82
CA VAL A 56 1.72 1.09 -10.81
C VAL A 56 0.39 0.72 -11.43
N GLN A 57 -0.14 1.58 -12.32
CA GLN A 57 -1.39 1.29 -13.01
C GLN A 57 -1.28 0.01 -13.84
N ALA A 58 -0.19 -0.15 -14.58
CA ALA A 58 0.05 -1.36 -15.38
C ALA A 58 0.07 -2.62 -14.51
N TYR A 59 0.70 -2.55 -13.33
CA TYR A 59 0.73 -3.67 -12.40
C TYR A 59 -0.70 -4.10 -12.02
N PHE A 60 -1.52 -3.15 -11.59
CA PHE A 60 -2.88 -3.47 -11.12
C PHE A 60 -3.81 -3.87 -12.25
N GLU A 61 -3.61 -3.33 -13.47
CA GLU A 61 -4.36 -3.75 -14.64
C GLU A 61 -4.05 -5.19 -15.04
N GLY A 62 -2.86 -5.69 -14.69
CA GLY A 62 -2.44 -7.05 -14.98
C GLY A 62 -2.95 -8.10 -14.00
N LEU A 63 -3.60 -7.69 -12.91
CA LEU A 63 -4.13 -8.64 -11.92
C LEU A 63 -5.39 -9.34 -12.43
N PRO A 64 -5.66 -10.57 -11.93
CA PRO A 64 -6.93 -11.24 -12.25
C PRO A 64 -8.13 -10.41 -11.80
N ARG A 65 -9.24 -10.55 -12.48
CA ARG A 65 -10.49 -9.84 -12.16
C ARG A 65 -11.26 -10.57 -11.07
N TRP A 66 -10.74 -10.53 -9.85
CA TRP A 66 -11.42 -11.13 -8.68
C TRP A 66 -12.75 -10.43 -8.42
N GLN A 67 -13.72 -11.16 -7.87
CA GLN A 67 -15.06 -10.61 -7.64
C GLN A 67 -15.14 -9.64 -6.48
N SER A 68 -14.55 -9.97 -5.37
CA SER A 68 -14.66 -9.14 -4.16
C SER A 68 -13.35 -9.18 -3.37
N PRO A 69 -12.25 -8.71 -3.98
CA PRO A 69 -10.99 -8.70 -3.24
C PRO A 69 -11.06 -7.68 -2.10
N SER A 70 -10.39 -8.00 -1.01
CA SER A 70 -10.31 -7.11 0.14
C SER A 70 -8.93 -7.17 0.78
N VAL A 71 -8.57 -6.10 1.47
CA VAL A 71 -7.29 -6.04 2.17
C VAL A 71 -7.39 -5.21 3.44
N PRO A 72 -7.44 -5.81 4.62
CA PRO A 72 -7.19 -5.09 5.84
C PRO A 72 -5.69 -4.91 6.06
N PHE A 73 -5.32 -3.75 6.59
CA PHE A 73 -3.97 -3.46 7.04
C PHE A 73 -3.95 -3.57 8.55
N THR A 74 -2.95 -4.28 9.09
CA THR A 74 -2.81 -4.50 10.52
C THR A 74 -1.38 -4.23 10.96
N ASP A 75 -1.18 -4.05 12.27
CA ASP A 75 0.14 -3.80 12.86
C ASP A 75 0.89 -2.65 12.18
N VAL A 76 0.14 -1.60 11.83
CA VAL A 76 0.72 -0.46 11.12
C VAL A 76 1.55 0.38 12.07
N ARG A 77 2.77 0.68 11.66
CA ARG A 77 3.70 1.57 12.35
C ARG A 77 4.03 2.72 11.43
N THR A 78 4.02 3.93 11.97
CA THR A 78 4.32 5.14 11.22
C THR A 78 5.41 5.92 11.94
N ALA A 79 6.24 6.61 11.17
CA ALA A 79 7.24 7.52 11.70
C ALA A 79 7.44 8.67 10.72
N GLN A 80 7.24 9.88 11.19
CA GLN A 80 7.53 11.07 10.36
C GLN A 80 9.04 11.28 10.34
N ALA A 81 9.67 10.99 9.19
CA ALA A 81 11.12 11.08 9.04
C ALA A 81 11.60 12.50 8.75
N ALA A 82 10.73 13.31 8.13
CA ALA A 82 10.98 14.72 7.84
C ALA A 82 9.62 15.40 7.66
N VAL A 83 9.62 16.72 7.48
CA VAL A 83 8.38 17.51 7.32
C VAL A 83 7.46 16.89 6.24
N ASP A 84 8.03 16.47 5.13
CA ASP A 84 7.29 15.96 3.98
C ASP A 84 7.55 14.47 3.72
N VAL A 85 8.00 13.70 4.73
CA VAL A 85 8.34 12.28 4.56
C VAL A 85 7.83 11.46 5.72
N ILE A 86 7.08 10.41 5.41
CA ILE A 86 6.55 9.46 6.39
C ILE A 86 7.00 8.05 6.03
N ASN A 87 7.56 7.35 7.01
CA ASN A 87 7.86 5.92 6.93
C ASN A 87 6.67 5.12 7.43
N VAL A 88 6.33 4.05 6.73
CA VAL A 88 5.23 3.16 7.11
C VAL A 88 5.68 1.71 7.01
N ALA A 89 5.32 0.92 8.00
CA ALA A 89 5.49 -0.54 7.95
C ALA A 89 4.23 -1.19 8.50
N GLY A 90 3.87 -2.34 7.98
CA GLY A 90 2.67 -3.03 8.45
C GLY A 90 2.50 -4.39 7.80
N THR A 91 1.34 -4.97 8.06
CA THR A 91 0.93 -6.24 7.50
C THR A 91 -0.34 -6.02 6.68
N ALA A 92 -0.41 -6.65 5.52
CA ALA A 92 -1.61 -6.64 4.68
C ALA A 92 -2.07 -8.08 4.48
N SER A 93 -3.38 -8.31 4.63
CA SER A 93 -3.99 -9.63 4.44
C SER A 93 -4.91 -9.54 3.22
N PHE A 94 -4.47 -10.09 2.09
CA PHE A 94 -5.25 -10.04 0.86
C PHE A 94 -6.17 -11.25 0.78
N THR A 95 -7.47 -10.99 0.77
CA THR A 95 -8.48 -12.00 0.46
C THR A 95 -8.93 -11.70 -0.97
N VAL A 96 -8.51 -12.57 -1.90
CA VAL A 96 -8.74 -12.34 -3.33
C VAL A 96 -9.82 -13.24 -3.90
N GLU A 97 -10.02 -14.43 -3.31
CA GLU A 97 -11.09 -15.36 -3.67
C GLU A 97 -11.82 -15.78 -2.42
N GLU A 98 -13.14 -15.98 -2.54
CA GLU A 98 -14.02 -16.21 -1.40
C GLU A 98 -13.60 -17.40 -0.52
N ASP A 99 -13.20 -18.51 -1.15
CA ASP A 99 -12.84 -19.73 -0.45
C ASP A 99 -11.34 -19.93 -0.25
N ALA A 100 -10.53 -18.95 -0.65
CA ALA A 100 -9.08 -19.03 -0.52
C ALA A 100 -8.62 -18.46 0.81
N GLU A 101 -7.52 -18.98 1.34
CA GLU A 101 -6.89 -18.39 2.52
C GLU A 101 -6.31 -17.03 2.18
N PRO A 102 -6.32 -16.07 3.12
CA PRO A 102 -5.71 -14.76 2.89
C PRO A 102 -4.22 -14.88 2.62
N LEU A 103 -3.74 -14.05 1.69
CA LEU A 103 -2.31 -13.89 1.42
C LEU A 103 -1.78 -12.81 2.35
N VAL A 104 -1.05 -13.22 3.37
CA VAL A 104 -0.52 -12.29 4.38
C VAL A 104 0.89 -11.87 3.98
N VAL A 105 1.10 -10.59 3.86
CA VAL A 105 2.40 -10.04 3.44
C VAL A 105 2.84 -8.92 4.39
N LYS A 106 4.15 -8.70 4.41
CA LYS A 106 4.73 -7.51 5.05
C LYS A 106 4.80 -6.41 4.01
N ILE A 107 4.45 -5.21 4.41
CA ILE A 107 4.56 -4.05 3.53
C ILE A 107 5.42 -2.97 4.17
N THR A 108 6.13 -2.24 3.33
CA THR A 108 6.72 -0.96 3.71
C THR A 108 6.38 0.06 2.64
N TRP A 109 6.05 1.26 3.09
CA TRP A 109 5.82 2.42 2.24
C TRP A 109 6.67 3.58 2.71
N VAL A 110 7.11 4.39 1.77
CA VAL A 110 7.55 5.75 2.06
C VAL A 110 6.54 6.68 1.40
N ILE A 111 5.99 7.58 2.18
CA ILE A 111 4.99 8.54 1.71
C ILE A 111 5.63 9.92 1.74
N ILE A 112 5.50 10.66 0.66
CA ILE A 112 6.03 12.03 0.56
C ILE A 112 4.91 13.00 0.24
N ARG A 113 5.15 14.26 0.56
CA ARG A 113 4.27 15.33 0.12
C ARG A 113 4.77 15.86 -1.22
N GLU A 114 3.95 15.71 -2.25
CA GLU A 114 4.27 16.05 -3.62
C GLU A 114 3.15 16.93 -4.17
N ASP A 115 3.48 18.16 -4.55
CA ASP A 115 2.50 19.12 -5.06
C ASP A 115 1.32 19.32 -4.11
N GLY A 116 1.60 19.36 -2.80
CA GLY A 116 0.57 19.55 -1.78
C GLY A 116 -0.20 18.30 -1.39
N GLU A 117 0.08 17.15 -2.02
CA GLU A 117 -0.62 15.89 -1.77
C GLU A 117 0.34 14.85 -1.21
N TRP A 118 -0.15 14.03 -0.29
CA TRP A 118 0.62 12.91 0.24
C TRP A 118 0.50 11.72 -0.71
N ARG A 119 1.65 11.21 -1.19
CA ARG A 119 1.71 10.12 -2.17
C ARG A 119 2.76 9.10 -1.79
N ILE A 120 2.52 7.86 -2.16
CA ILE A 120 3.46 6.76 -1.91
C ILE A 120 4.59 6.84 -2.93
N VAL A 121 5.83 7.02 -2.46
CA VAL A 121 7.01 7.08 -3.34
C VAL A 121 7.78 5.78 -3.35
N ASN A 122 7.60 4.93 -2.36
CA ASN A 122 8.24 3.63 -2.31
C ASN A 122 7.25 2.60 -1.75
N HIS A 123 7.16 1.46 -2.41
CA HIS A 123 6.25 0.38 -2.03
C HIS A 123 6.98 -0.94 -2.19
N HIS A 124 7.06 -1.71 -1.11
CA HIS A 124 7.65 -3.03 -1.13
C HIS A 124 6.75 -4.00 -0.38
N VAL A 125 6.53 -5.15 -0.99
CA VAL A 125 5.76 -6.25 -0.43
C VAL A 125 6.63 -7.49 -0.39
N SER A 126 6.60 -8.21 0.73
CA SER A 126 7.30 -9.48 0.83
C SER A 126 6.45 -10.49 1.59
N SER A 127 6.70 -11.77 1.36
CA SER A 127 6.01 -12.84 2.06
C SER A 127 6.29 -12.76 3.55
N LYS A 128 5.29 -13.07 4.36
CA LYS A 128 5.47 -13.18 5.80
C LYS A 128 6.24 -14.42 6.20
N THR A 129 6.26 -15.45 5.35
CA THR A 129 7.00 -16.68 5.62
C THR A 129 8.50 -16.40 5.55
N PRO A 130 9.27 -16.73 6.61
CA PRO A 130 10.71 -16.44 6.58
C PRO A 130 11.44 -17.33 5.59
N LEU A 131 12.43 -16.73 4.89
CA LEU A 131 13.33 -17.47 4.01
C LEU A 131 14.39 -18.23 4.78
N ILE A 132 14.73 -17.72 5.96
CA ILE A 132 15.76 -18.30 6.83
C ILE A 132 15.09 -18.65 8.16
N GLN A 133 15.21 -19.88 8.58
CA GLN A 133 14.72 -20.29 9.89
C GLN A 133 15.70 -19.85 10.96
N GLN A 134 15.16 -19.28 12.02
CA GLN A 134 15.95 -18.80 13.15
C GLN A 134 15.62 -19.57 14.40
#